data_fbdc04a2a98a003fdebf99c031055fa2
#
_entry.id   fbdc04a2a98a003fdebf99c031055fa2
#
_cell.length_a   1.000
_cell.length_b   1.000
_cell.length_c   1.000
_cell.angle_alpha   90.00
_cell.angle_beta   90.00
_cell.angle_gamma   90.00
#
_symmetry.space_group_name_H-M   'P 1'
#
loop_
_entity.id
_entity.type
_entity.pdbx_description
1 polymer ?
#
loop_
_entity_poly.entity_id
_entity_poly.type
_entity_poly.pdbx_seq_one_letter_code
_entity_poly.pdbx_strand_id
1 'polypeptide(L)'
;YLIKKTGEFVKPEEGFTVVATANTKGKGSEDGRFIGTNILNEAFLERFAICLEQEYPPVTTEKKIVKGDFAILGVNDDDFADKLVDWADVIRKSFYEGAVDEVISTRRLVHIAKAFSMFNDKLKSIEVCLARFDEDTKASFLDLYTKVDEGVNPLGDELESDTVQEENVKDDFTI
;
A
#
# COMPACT_ATOMS: atom_id res chain seq x y z
N TYR A 1 37.20 -1.62 5.98
CA TYR A 1 36.38 -1.75 4.76
C TYR A 1 37.22 -1.41 3.54
N LEU A 2 37.21 -2.28 2.52
CA LEU A 2 37.85 -2.02 1.25
C LEU A 2 36.86 -1.38 0.26
N ILE A 3 37.12 -0.17 -0.16
CA ILE A 3 36.36 0.48 -1.21
C ILE A 3 36.87 -0.06 -2.56
N LYS A 4 36.18 -1.07 -3.10
CA LYS A 4 36.60 -1.81 -4.31
C LYS A 4 36.87 -0.89 -5.52
N LYS A 5 36.16 0.25 -5.62
CA LYS A 5 36.28 1.20 -6.72
C LYS A 5 37.60 1.99 -6.70
N THR A 6 38.11 2.31 -5.53
CA THR A 6 39.30 3.10 -5.34
C THR A 6 40.50 2.30 -4.84
N GLY A 7 40.27 1.06 -4.34
CA GLY A 7 41.29 0.25 -3.69
C GLY A 7 41.68 0.73 -2.29
N GLU A 8 40.95 1.68 -1.74
CA GLU A 8 41.26 2.31 -0.47
C GLU A 8 40.75 1.48 0.72
N PHE A 9 41.57 1.33 1.76
CA PHE A 9 41.20 0.75 3.02
C PHE A 9 40.74 1.79 4.02
N VAL A 10 39.49 1.77 4.40
CA VAL A 10 38.95 2.62 5.46
C VAL A 10 38.86 1.81 6.76
N LYS A 11 39.48 2.31 7.81
CA LYS A 11 39.37 1.77 9.17
C LYS A 11 38.19 2.43 9.87
N PRO A 12 37.39 1.67 10.64
CA PRO A 12 36.34 2.27 11.46
C PRO A 12 36.95 3.07 12.64
N GLU A 13 36.30 4.16 12.97
CA GLU A 13 36.57 4.92 14.19
C GLU A 13 35.95 4.20 15.41
N GLU A 14 36.37 4.61 16.62
CA GLU A 14 35.79 4.06 17.86
C GLU A 14 34.29 4.36 17.94
N GLY A 15 33.49 3.37 18.32
CA GLY A 15 32.03 3.48 18.37
C GLY A 15 31.31 3.28 17.01
N PHE A 16 32.04 3.02 15.92
CA PHE A 16 31.42 2.68 14.65
C PHE A 16 30.61 1.37 14.75
N THR A 17 29.38 1.41 14.23
CA THR A 17 28.53 0.23 14.10
C THR A 17 27.86 0.18 12.74
N VAL A 18 27.38 -0.99 12.35
CA VAL A 18 26.66 -1.20 11.09
C VAL A 18 25.26 -1.69 11.41
N VAL A 19 24.28 -1.00 10.84
CA VAL A 19 22.88 -1.44 10.85
C VAL A 19 22.50 -1.73 9.41
N ALA A 20 21.90 -2.91 9.16
CA ALA A 20 21.45 -3.33 7.85
C ALA A 20 19.95 -3.62 7.88
N THR A 21 19.25 -3.33 6.78
CA THR A 21 17.87 -3.74 6.55
C THR A 21 17.80 -4.61 5.32
N ALA A 22 16.97 -5.64 5.35
CA ALA A 22 16.77 -6.55 4.24
C ALA A 22 15.32 -7.06 4.24
N ASN A 23 14.83 -7.41 3.05
CA ASN A 23 13.50 -8.02 2.89
C ASN A 23 13.55 -9.54 3.12
N THR A 24 14.72 -10.11 3.18
CA THR A 24 14.96 -11.53 3.45
C THR A 24 15.99 -11.67 4.57
N LYS A 25 16.00 -12.79 5.25
CA LYS A 25 17.00 -13.07 6.30
C LYS A 25 18.41 -13.40 5.72
N GLY A 26 18.68 -12.96 4.48
CA GLY A 26 19.93 -13.24 3.79
C GLY A 26 19.98 -14.62 3.08
N LYS A 27 18.94 -15.42 3.20
CA LYS A 27 18.81 -16.75 2.59
C LYS A 27 18.22 -16.74 1.18
N GLY A 28 17.98 -15.55 0.61
CA GLY A 28 17.28 -15.41 -0.65
C GLY A 28 15.76 -15.53 -0.50
N SER A 29 15.04 -15.65 -1.60
CA SER A 29 13.60 -15.88 -1.62
C SER A 29 13.35 -17.37 -1.86
N GLU A 30 12.99 -18.09 -0.83
CA GLU A 30 12.60 -19.50 -0.95
C GLU A 30 11.25 -19.65 -1.67
N ASP A 31 10.40 -18.65 -1.58
CA ASP A 31 9.05 -18.55 -2.16
C ASP A 31 8.97 -17.78 -3.49
N GLY A 32 10.11 -17.32 -4.02
CA GLY A 32 10.18 -16.57 -5.29
C GLY A 32 9.67 -15.13 -5.22
N ARG A 33 9.14 -14.66 -4.08
CA ARG A 33 8.53 -13.33 -3.94
C ARG A 33 9.53 -12.17 -4.05
N PHE A 34 10.78 -12.43 -3.72
CA PHE A 34 11.88 -11.44 -3.80
C PHE A 34 12.89 -11.87 -4.86
N ILE A 35 12.43 -12.06 -6.10
CA ILE A 35 13.28 -12.40 -7.25
C ILE A 35 14.40 -11.35 -7.37
N GLY A 36 15.64 -11.82 -7.49
CA GLY A 36 16.82 -10.96 -7.58
C GLY A 36 17.52 -10.70 -6.24
N THR A 37 17.04 -11.26 -5.11
CA THR A 37 17.79 -11.26 -3.88
C THR A 37 18.87 -12.34 -3.93
N ASN A 38 20.14 -11.95 -3.72
CA ASN A 38 21.25 -12.89 -3.64
C ASN A 38 21.27 -13.54 -2.25
N ILE A 39 21.59 -14.84 -2.22
CA ILE A 39 21.92 -15.52 -0.98
C ILE A 39 23.23 -14.92 -0.46
N LEU A 40 23.21 -14.39 0.75
CA LEU A 40 24.39 -13.87 1.40
C LEU A 40 25.21 -15.00 2.01
N ASN A 41 26.53 -14.80 2.04
CA ASN A 41 27.44 -15.76 2.68
C ASN A 41 27.14 -15.80 4.19
N GLU A 42 27.01 -17.00 4.74
CA GLU A 42 26.73 -17.23 6.17
C GLU A 42 27.77 -16.54 7.06
N ALA A 43 29.07 -16.63 6.71
CA ALA A 43 30.12 -15.94 7.46
C ALA A 43 29.98 -14.40 7.44
N PHE A 44 29.26 -13.83 6.49
CA PHE A 44 28.90 -12.42 6.49
C PHE A 44 27.72 -12.14 7.42
N LEU A 45 26.68 -12.99 7.40
CA LEU A 45 25.51 -12.88 8.27
C LEU A 45 25.89 -13.02 9.75
N GLU A 46 26.81 -13.94 10.07
CA GLU A 46 27.33 -14.17 11.42
C GLU A 46 28.02 -12.94 12.05
N ARG A 47 28.41 -11.94 11.22
CA ARG A 47 28.96 -10.69 11.73
C ARG A 47 27.92 -9.75 12.31
N PHE A 48 26.64 -9.98 12.04
CA PHE A 48 25.55 -9.24 12.68
C PHE A 48 25.12 -9.98 13.95
N ALA A 49 25.60 -9.48 15.09
CA ALA A 49 25.35 -10.12 16.38
C ALA A 49 23.87 -10.14 16.79
N ILE A 50 23.07 -9.21 16.24
CA ILE A 50 21.64 -9.07 16.53
C ILE A 50 20.88 -9.03 15.21
N CYS A 51 19.88 -9.89 15.07
CA CYS A 51 18.93 -9.89 13.98
C CYS A 51 17.53 -9.73 14.55
N LEU A 52 16.82 -8.72 14.09
CA LEU A 52 15.44 -8.42 14.50
C LEU A 52 14.54 -8.58 13.29
N GLU A 53 13.41 -9.25 13.49
CA GLU A 53 12.33 -9.27 12.51
C GLU A 53 11.36 -8.13 12.83
N GLN A 54 11.14 -7.27 11.86
CA GLN A 54 10.22 -6.15 12.00
C GLN A 54 8.86 -6.55 11.43
N GLU A 55 7.92 -6.78 12.30
CA GLU A 55 6.52 -7.01 11.95
C GLU A 55 5.79 -5.72 11.57
N TYR A 56 4.57 -5.83 11.07
CA TYR A 56 3.69 -4.67 10.88
C TYR A 56 3.38 -4.02 12.23
N PRO A 57 3.19 -2.69 12.27
CA PRO A 57 2.77 -2.01 13.48
C PRO A 57 1.42 -2.56 13.98
N PRO A 58 1.16 -2.54 15.29
CA PRO A 58 -0.18 -2.79 15.80
C PRO A 58 -1.21 -1.88 15.11
N VAL A 59 -2.41 -2.40 14.84
CA VAL A 59 -3.50 -1.69 14.14
C VAL A 59 -3.71 -0.27 14.69
N THR A 60 -3.71 -0.10 16.02
CA THR A 60 -3.86 1.21 16.66
C THR A 60 -2.74 2.19 16.35
N THR A 61 -1.53 1.70 16.16
CA THR A 61 -0.36 2.51 15.78
C THR A 61 -0.41 2.82 14.28
N GLU A 62 -0.77 1.85 13.45
CA GLU A 62 -0.88 2.04 12.00
C GLU A 62 -1.98 3.04 11.65
N LYS A 63 -3.14 3.01 12.33
CA LYS A 63 -4.19 4.03 12.22
C LYS A 63 -3.65 5.44 12.49
N LYS A 64 -2.81 5.62 13.52
CA LYS A 64 -2.17 6.91 13.80
C LYS A 64 -1.21 7.34 12.69
N ILE A 65 -0.46 6.40 12.11
CA ILE A 65 0.44 6.69 10.98
C ILE A 65 -0.36 7.18 9.79
N VAL A 66 -1.39 6.45 9.36
CA VAL A 66 -2.18 6.81 8.18
C VAL A 66 -2.93 8.13 8.39
N LYS A 67 -3.52 8.35 9.57
CA LYS A 67 -4.15 9.65 9.92
C LYS A 67 -3.14 10.80 9.92
N GLY A 68 -1.93 10.56 10.39
CA GLY A 68 -0.83 11.53 10.34
C GLY A 68 -0.50 11.93 8.90
N ASP A 69 -0.43 10.97 7.98
CA ASP A 69 -0.22 11.24 6.56
C ASP A 69 -1.43 11.99 5.94
N PHE A 70 -2.66 11.63 6.29
CA PHE A 70 -3.86 12.36 5.87
C PHE A 70 -3.81 13.84 6.31
N ALA A 71 -3.45 14.09 7.56
CA ALA A 71 -3.32 15.46 8.09
C ALA A 71 -2.24 16.26 7.34
N ILE A 72 -1.08 15.66 7.05
CA ILE A 72 0.00 16.28 6.26
C ILE A 72 -0.49 16.62 4.83
N LEU A 73 -1.34 15.79 4.25
CA LEU A 73 -1.90 15.96 2.92
C LEU A 73 -3.12 16.92 2.90
N GLY A 74 -3.57 17.41 4.06
CA GLY A 74 -4.73 18.27 4.19
C GLY A 74 -6.08 17.53 4.00
N VAL A 75 -6.09 16.23 4.16
CA VAL A 75 -7.28 15.37 4.06
C VAL A 75 -7.89 15.19 5.45
N ASN A 76 -9.19 15.46 5.58
CA ASN A 76 -9.95 15.30 6.83
C ASN A 76 -10.96 14.16 6.70
N ASP A 77 -10.48 12.93 6.53
CA ASP A 77 -11.30 11.71 6.49
C ASP A 77 -10.68 10.61 7.36
N ASP A 78 -10.81 10.79 8.68
CA ASP A 78 -10.29 9.85 9.68
C ASP A 78 -10.96 8.47 9.60
N ASP A 79 -12.22 8.42 9.17
CA ASP A 79 -12.97 7.17 8.98
C ASP A 79 -12.37 6.36 7.82
N PHE A 80 -12.07 7.01 6.71
CA PHE A 80 -11.39 6.36 5.59
C PHE A 80 -10.01 5.82 6.00
N ALA A 81 -9.24 6.60 6.77
CA ALA A 81 -7.95 6.15 7.27
C ALA A 81 -8.08 4.89 8.15
N ASP A 82 -9.07 4.84 9.04
CA ASP A 82 -9.33 3.69 9.90
C ASP A 82 -9.75 2.46 9.09
N LYS A 83 -10.67 2.62 8.12
CA LYS A 83 -11.14 1.54 7.24
C LYS A 83 -10.03 0.98 6.34
N LEU A 84 -9.14 1.83 5.84
CA LEU A 84 -7.97 1.37 5.09
C LEU A 84 -7.07 0.46 5.91
N VAL A 85 -6.84 0.77 7.18
CA VAL A 85 -6.01 -0.06 8.05
C VAL A 85 -6.72 -1.38 8.39
N ASP A 86 -8.02 -1.34 8.70
CA ASP A 86 -8.81 -2.53 9.00
C ASP A 86 -8.86 -3.47 7.77
N TRP A 87 -9.06 -2.92 6.58
CA TRP A 87 -8.98 -3.65 5.30
C TRP A 87 -7.62 -4.31 5.08
N ALA A 88 -6.52 -3.57 5.31
CA ALA A 88 -5.17 -4.11 5.15
C ALA A 88 -4.87 -5.22 6.17
N ASP A 89 -5.37 -5.11 7.39
CA ASP A 89 -5.22 -6.12 8.44
C ASP A 89 -5.90 -7.43 8.05
N VAL A 90 -7.12 -7.37 7.49
CA VAL A 90 -7.84 -8.55 6.99
C VAL A 90 -7.05 -9.23 5.86
N ILE A 91 -6.56 -8.46 4.88
CA ILE A 91 -5.76 -9.01 3.77
C ILE A 91 -4.49 -9.69 4.30
N ARG A 92 -3.80 -9.08 5.25
CA ARG A 92 -2.57 -9.65 5.84
C ARG A 92 -2.86 -10.95 6.57
N LYS A 93 -3.97 -11.04 7.30
CA LYS A 93 -4.40 -12.29 7.94
C LYS A 93 -4.65 -13.38 6.91
N SER A 94 -5.40 -13.08 5.86
CA SER A 94 -5.65 -14.01 4.75
C SER A 94 -4.36 -14.45 4.04
N PHE A 95 -3.39 -13.55 3.92
CA PHE A 95 -2.07 -13.85 3.37
C PHE A 95 -1.27 -14.82 4.26
N TYR A 96 -1.26 -14.62 5.58
CA TYR A 96 -0.58 -15.53 6.51
C TYR A 96 -1.27 -16.89 6.60
N GLU A 97 -2.57 -16.95 6.34
CA GLU A 97 -3.35 -18.19 6.23
C GLU A 97 -3.17 -18.88 4.86
N GLY A 98 -2.49 -18.23 3.91
CA GLY A 98 -2.25 -18.78 2.57
C GLY A 98 -3.44 -18.67 1.62
N ALA A 99 -4.45 -17.86 1.96
CA ALA A 99 -5.64 -17.67 1.12
C ALA A 99 -5.40 -16.68 -0.03
N VAL A 100 -4.42 -15.79 0.08
CA VAL A 100 -4.01 -14.85 -0.94
C VAL A 100 -2.50 -14.77 -1.02
N ASP A 101 -1.96 -14.44 -2.22
CA ASP A 101 -0.53 -14.40 -2.48
C ASP A 101 0.07 -12.99 -2.36
N GLU A 102 -0.77 -11.97 -2.27
CA GLU A 102 -0.37 -10.56 -2.20
C GLU A 102 -0.76 -9.93 -0.87
N VAL A 103 -0.08 -8.84 -0.50
CA VAL A 103 -0.27 -8.16 0.78
C VAL A 103 -0.33 -6.64 0.62
N ILE A 104 -1.09 -6.00 1.47
CA ILE A 104 -1.16 -4.54 1.57
C ILE A 104 -0.24 -4.07 2.70
N SER A 105 0.86 -3.41 2.33
CA SER A 105 1.80 -2.83 3.28
C SER A 105 1.35 -1.46 3.77
N THR A 106 1.84 -1.03 4.95
CA THR A 106 1.64 0.34 5.45
C THR A 106 2.04 1.40 4.42
N ARG A 107 3.14 1.17 3.68
CA ARG A 107 3.55 2.06 2.59
C ARG A 107 2.49 2.18 1.50
N ARG A 108 1.76 1.09 1.20
CA ARG A 108 0.67 1.14 0.23
C ARG A 108 -0.49 1.98 0.75
N LEU A 109 -0.82 1.90 2.03
CA LEU A 109 -1.84 2.76 2.66
C LEU A 109 -1.48 4.25 2.53
N VAL A 110 -0.22 4.61 2.77
CA VAL A 110 0.29 5.98 2.56
C VAL A 110 0.17 6.40 1.08
N HIS A 111 0.43 5.49 0.13
CA HIS A 111 0.23 5.79 -1.29
C HIS A 111 -1.24 5.99 -1.64
N ILE A 112 -2.16 5.21 -1.04
CA ILE A 112 -3.61 5.40 -1.22
C ILE A 112 -4.04 6.75 -0.64
N ALA A 113 -3.56 7.13 0.54
CA ALA A 113 -3.80 8.45 1.12
C ALA A 113 -3.39 9.57 0.17
N LYS A 114 -2.21 9.45 -0.45
CA LYS A 114 -1.72 10.41 -1.44
C LYS A 114 -2.56 10.42 -2.71
N ALA A 115 -2.99 9.27 -3.20
CA ALA A 115 -3.89 9.19 -4.35
C ALA A 115 -5.25 9.84 -4.03
N PHE A 116 -5.78 9.59 -2.82
CA PHE A 116 -7.03 10.19 -2.37
C PHE A 116 -6.95 11.72 -2.27
N SER A 117 -5.84 12.28 -1.82
CA SER A 117 -5.64 13.73 -1.82
C SER A 117 -5.69 14.37 -3.22
N MET A 118 -5.45 13.57 -4.28
CA MET A 118 -5.50 14.02 -5.67
C MET A 118 -6.84 13.77 -6.35
N PHE A 119 -7.46 12.62 -6.09
CA PHE A 119 -8.66 12.19 -6.81
C PHE A 119 -9.96 12.50 -6.04
N ASN A 120 -9.89 12.62 -4.71
CA ASN A 120 -11.03 12.76 -3.81
C ASN A 120 -12.10 11.65 -3.99
N ASP A 121 -11.64 10.45 -4.38
CA ASP A 121 -12.44 9.26 -4.63
C ASP A 121 -11.74 8.06 -3.98
N LYS A 122 -12.41 7.42 -3.03
CA LYS A 122 -11.86 6.31 -2.22
C LYS A 122 -11.51 5.11 -3.08
N LEU A 123 -12.49 4.63 -3.87
CA LEU A 123 -12.31 3.43 -4.70
C LEU A 123 -11.28 3.64 -5.80
N LYS A 124 -11.34 4.78 -6.48
CA LYS A 124 -10.35 5.14 -7.51
C LYS A 124 -8.93 5.19 -6.94
N SER A 125 -8.78 5.74 -5.75
CA SER A 125 -7.48 5.84 -5.07
C SER A 125 -6.90 4.48 -4.69
N ILE A 126 -7.76 3.57 -4.24
CA ILE A 126 -7.38 2.19 -3.97
C ILE A 126 -7.03 1.49 -5.28
N GLU A 127 -7.91 1.57 -6.27
CA GLU A 127 -7.74 0.91 -7.57
C GLU A 127 -6.41 1.24 -8.24
N VAL A 128 -6.06 2.52 -8.34
CA VAL A 128 -4.80 2.94 -8.98
C VAL A 128 -3.58 2.46 -8.21
N CYS A 129 -3.68 2.33 -6.89
CA CYS A 129 -2.60 1.79 -6.06
C CYS A 129 -2.49 0.25 -6.12
N LEU A 130 -3.54 -0.44 -6.61
CA LEU A 130 -3.55 -1.88 -6.83
C LEU A 130 -3.22 -2.28 -8.28
N ALA A 131 -3.04 -1.33 -9.19
CA ALA A 131 -2.88 -1.57 -10.63
C ALA A 131 -1.73 -2.50 -11.03
N ARG A 132 -0.75 -2.75 -10.15
CA ARG A 132 0.35 -3.70 -10.39
C ARG A 132 0.00 -5.15 -10.05
N PHE A 133 -1.11 -5.39 -9.34
CA PHE A 133 -1.57 -6.74 -9.03
C PHE A 133 -2.32 -7.30 -10.24
N ASP A 134 -2.45 -8.63 -10.31
CA ASP A 134 -3.31 -9.26 -11.30
C ASP A 134 -4.77 -8.86 -11.08
N GLU A 135 -5.59 -9.00 -12.13
CA GLU A 135 -6.97 -8.50 -12.12
C GLU A 135 -7.85 -9.23 -11.10
N ASP A 136 -7.63 -10.52 -10.85
CA ASP A 136 -8.42 -11.30 -9.90
C ASP A 136 -8.12 -10.86 -8.46
N THR A 137 -6.84 -10.68 -8.11
CA THR A 137 -6.40 -10.15 -6.82
C THR A 137 -6.91 -8.73 -6.60
N LYS A 138 -6.79 -7.87 -7.63
CA LYS A 138 -7.29 -6.50 -7.58
C LYS A 138 -8.79 -6.45 -7.32
N ALA A 139 -9.57 -7.23 -8.08
CA ALA A 139 -11.02 -7.30 -7.93
C ALA A 139 -11.42 -7.81 -6.53
N SER A 140 -10.75 -8.86 -6.04
CA SER A 140 -10.98 -9.41 -4.70
C SER A 140 -10.69 -8.40 -3.59
N PHE A 141 -9.62 -7.64 -3.71
CA PHE A 141 -9.24 -6.62 -2.72
C PHE A 141 -10.19 -5.42 -2.74
N LEU A 142 -10.67 -5.00 -3.91
CA LEU A 142 -11.69 -3.94 -4.03
C LEU A 142 -13.03 -4.40 -3.44
N ASP A 143 -13.49 -5.62 -3.76
CA ASP A 143 -14.71 -6.19 -3.19
C ASP A 143 -14.62 -6.30 -1.66
N LEU A 144 -13.47 -6.71 -1.13
CA LEU A 144 -13.25 -6.74 0.31
C LEU A 144 -13.31 -5.34 0.93
N TYR A 145 -12.76 -4.31 0.24
CA TYR A 145 -12.84 -2.95 0.74
C TYR A 145 -14.28 -2.45 0.83
N THR A 146 -15.11 -2.73 -0.18
CA THR A 146 -16.55 -2.34 -0.16
C THR A 146 -17.33 -3.00 0.99
N LYS A 147 -16.90 -4.17 1.44
CA LYS A 147 -17.48 -4.85 2.61
C LYS A 147 -17.02 -4.24 3.94
N VAL A 148 -15.81 -3.69 3.98
CA VAL A 148 -15.29 -2.96 5.16
C VAL A 148 -15.88 -1.56 5.23
N ASP A 149 -16.12 -0.93 4.09
CA ASP A 149 -16.74 0.40 3.97
C ASP A 149 -18.10 0.31 3.30
N GLU A 150 -19.13 -0.07 4.07
CA GLU A 150 -20.51 -0.22 3.59
C GLU A 150 -21.12 1.05 2.97
N GLY A 151 -20.48 2.21 3.19
CA GLY A 151 -20.89 3.50 2.61
C GLY A 151 -20.37 3.75 1.20
N VAL A 152 -19.51 2.88 0.66
CA VAL A 152 -18.93 3.05 -0.68
C VAL A 152 -19.66 2.18 -1.69
N ASN A 153 -20.28 2.83 -2.69
CA ASN A 153 -20.96 2.12 -3.78
C ASN A 153 -19.95 1.79 -4.89
N PRO A 154 -19.71 0.50 -5.24
CA PRO A 154 -18.79 0.13 -6.32
C PRO A 154 -19.23 0.59 -7.72
N LEU A 155 -20.48 1.02 -7.86
CA LEU A 155 -21.05 1.49 -9.13
C LEU A 155 -20.89 3.00 -9.38
N GLY A 156 -20.06 3.71 -8.59
CA GLY A 156 -19.74 5.12 -8.81
C GLY A 156 -20.94 6.01 -9.10
N ASP A 157 -20.86 7.30 -8.83
CA ASP A 157 -21.87 8.33 -9.14
C ASP A 157 -22.08 8.54 -10.67
N GLU A 158 -21.86 7.55 -11.53
CA GLU A 158 -22.05 7.63 -12.97
C GLU A 158 -23.54 7.68 -13.43
N LEU A 159 -24.51 7.62 -12.50
CA LEU A 159 -25.93 7.61 -12.85
C LEU A 159 -26.66 8.94 -12.58
N GLU A 160 -26.02 10.02 -12.17
CA GLU A 160 -26.70 11.30 -11.93
C GLU A 160 -26.52 12.39 -13.01
N SER A 161 -25.90 12.10 -14.18
CA SER A 161 -25.68 13.15 -15.19
C SER A 161 -26.52 13.06 -16.46
N ASP A 162 -27.46 12.13 -16.61
CA ASP A 162 -28.30 12.00 -17.82
C ASP A 162 -29.80 12.15 -17.58
N THR A 163 -30.22 13.14 -16.77
CA THR A 163 -31.54 13.72 -16.92
C THR A 163 -31.43 15.11 -17.61
N VAL A 164 -31.11 15.04 -18.90
CA VAL A 164 -31.36 16.21 -19.79
C VAL A 164 -32.85 16.35 -19.89
N GLN A 165 -33.36 17.45 -19.37
CA GLN A 165 -34.72 17.90 -19.53
C GLN A 165 -35.00 18.08 -21.03
N GLU A 166 -35.88 17.26 -21.59
CA GLU A 166 -36.55 17.57 -22.84
C GLU A 166 -37.52 18.74 -22.57
N GLU A 167 -37.05 19.95 -22.75
CA GLU A 167 -37.92 21.12 -22.87
C GLU A 167 -38.63 21.08 -24.22
N ASN A 168 -39.95 20.97 -24.17
CA ASN A 168 -40.92 21.11 -25.24
C ASN A 168 -40.63 22.33 -26.12
N VAL A 169 -40.19 22.11 -27.33
CA VAL A 169 -40.33 23.05 -28.43
C VAL A 169 -41.74 22.87 -28.99
N LYS A 170 -42.65 23.76 -28.61
CA LYS A 170 -43.93 23.92 -29.30
C LYS A 170 -43.67 24.64 -30.61
N ASP A 171 -43.91 23.95 -31.70
CA ASP A 171 -44.08 24.52 -33.01
C ASP A 171 -45.29 25.47 -33.00
N ASP A 172 -45.06 26.75 -33.23
CA ASP A 172 -46.07 27.72 -33.65
C ASP A 172 -45.69 28.23 -35.04
N PHE A 173 -46.09 27.47 -36.04
CA PHE A 173 -46.20 27.95 -37.40
C PHE A 173 -47.68 28.13 -37.70
N THR A 174 -48.14 29.38 -37.71
CA THR A 174 -49.40 29.75 -38.36
C THR A 174 -49.20 31.02 -39.17
N ILE A 175 -49.17 30.84 -40.49
CA ILE A 175 -49.42 31.75 -41.64
C ILE A 175 -48.52 32.98 -41.74
#